data_af20ef886e375ffb4c24c49002d6645f
#
_entry.id   af20ef886e375ffb4c24c49002d6645f
#
_cell.length_a   1.000
_cell.length_b   1.000
_cell.length_c   1.000
_cell.angle_alpha   90.00
_cell.angle_beta   90.00
_cell.angle_gamma   90.00
#
_symmetry.space_group_name_H-M   'P 1'
#
loop_
_entity.id
_entity.type
_entity.pdbx_description
1 polymer ?
#
loop_
_entity_poly.entity_id
_entity_poly.type
_entity_poly.pdbx_seq_one_letter_code
_entity_poly.pdbx_strand_id
1 'polypeptide(L)'
;MDEPVDVGGTGTGPMPTDLLLASLSSCYALALAWAARKRGVELPDLEVTATGTYQGTKFSELLLSVESSLDPEALTALFAPATRACYVSNTFAHVPTVTVELA
;
A
#
# COMPACT_ATOMS: atom_id res chain seq x y z
N MET A 1 0.01 -10.88 -15.94
CA MET A 1 0.20 -11.33 -14.55
C MET A 1 0.51 -12.80 -14.51
N ASP A 2 1.28 -13.24 -13.55
CA ASP A 2 1.76 -14.60 -13.51
C ASP A 2 2.08 -15.02 -12.07
N GLU A 3 2.33 -16.31 -11.90
CA GLU A 3 2.81 -16.87 -10.65
C GLU A 3 4.20 -17.47 -10.86
N PRO A 4 4.99 -17.71 -9.79
CA PRO A 4 6.23 -18.45 -9.90
C PRO A 4 6.00 -19.86 -10.44
N VAL A 5 7.03 -20.43 -11.04
CA VAL A 5 6.94 -21.78 -11.64
C VAL A 5 6.53 -22.82 -10.61
N ASP A 6 6.99 -22.71 -9.37
CA ASP A 6 6.70 -23.67 -8.30
C ASP A 6 5.25 -23.69 -7.83
N VAL A 7 4.44 -22.66 -8.20
CA VAL A 7 3.00 -22.65 -7.90
C VAL A 7 2.14 -22.67 -9.18
N GLY A 8 2.71 -23.12 -10.28
CA GLY A 8 1.98 -23.37 -11.51
C GLY A 8 2.05 -22.27 -12.56
N GLY A 9 2.82 -21.24 -12.32
CA GLY A 9 3.02 -20.15 -13.28
C GLY A 9 4.26 -20.34 -14.12
N THR A 10 4.60 -19.34 -14.93
CA THR A 10 5.78 -19.33 -15.79
C THR A 10 6.91 -18.43 -15.26
N GLY A 11 6.64 -17.64 -14.23
CA GLY A 11 7.62 -16.73 -13.62
C GLY A 11 7.99 -15.54 -14.50
N THR A 12 7.19 -15.21 -15.51
CA THR A 12 7.51 -14.17 -16.49
C THR A 12 6.82 -12.83 -16.25
N GLY A 13 5.96 -12.74 -15.24
CA GLY A 13 5.25 -11.51 -14.91
C GLY A 13 5.11 -11.33 -13.40
N PRO A 14 4.62 -10.17 -12.94
CA PRO A 14 4.38 -9.94 -11.52
C PRO A 14 3.22 -10.81 -11.02
N MET A 15 3.33 -11.22 -9.77
CA MET A 15 2.25 -11.95 -9.10
C MET A 15 1.08 -11.00 -8.80
N PRO A 16 -0.16 -11.51 -8.71
CA PRO A 16 -1.30 -10.70 -8.27
C PRO A 16 -1.06 -9.96 -6.94
N THR A 17 -0.39 -10.61 -6.00
CA THR A 17 -0.07 -9.99 -4.71
C THR A 17 0.95 -8.87 -4.82
N ASP A 18 1.80 -8.88 -5.84
CA ASP A 18 2.69 -7.74 -6.13
C ASP A 18 1.89 -6.50 -6.50
N LEU A 19 0.82 -6.67 -7.28
CA LEU A 19 -0.07 -5.56 -7.64
C LEU A 19 -0.86 -5.04 -6.43
N LEU A 20 -1.24 -5.93 -5.54
CA LEU A 20 -1.89 -5.55 -4.29
C LEU A 20 -0.96 -4.65 -3.45
N LEU A 21 0.31 -5.05 -3.31
CA LEU A 21 1.31 -4.25 -2.60
C LEU A 21 1.58 -2.93 -3.31
N ALA A 22 1.65 -2.96 -4.63
CA ALA A 22 1.84 -1.73 -5.43
C ALA A 22 0.66 -0.77 -5.26
N SER A 23 -0.57 -1.30 -5.23
CA SER A 23 -1.76 -0.46 -5.02
C SER A 23 -1.75 0.17 -3.62
N LEU A 24 -1.32 -0.58 -2.61
CA LEU A 24 -1.22 -0.08 -1.24
C LEU A 24 -0.19 1.06 -1.14
N SER A 25 1.03 0.83 -1.66
CA SER A 25 2.09 1.83 -1.59
C SER A 25 1.75 3.09 -2.39
N SER A 26 1.21 2.95 -3.60
CA SER A 26 0.86 4.10 -4.42
C SER A 26 -0.32 4.88 -3.86
N CYS A 27 -1.32 4.20 -3.32
CA CYS A 27 -2.45 4.86 -2.68
C CYS A 27 -2.01 5.65 -1.45
N TYR A 28 -1.12 5.07 -0.64
CA TYR A 28 -0.61 5.76 0.54
C TYR A 28 0.27 6.96 0.18
N ALA A 29 1.09 6.84 -0.88
CA ALA A 29 1.89 7.94 -1.37
C ALA A 29 1.01 9.12 -1.81
N LEU A 30 -0.07 8.84 -2.54
CA LEU A 30 -1.04 9.86 -2.95
C LEU A 30 -1.73 10.48 -1.74
N ALA A 31 -2.08 9.68 -0.74
CA ALA A 31 -2.70 10.16 0.49
C ALA A 31 -1.77 11.08 1.28
N LEU A 32 -0.47 10.74 1.35
CA LEU A 32 0.53 11.59 2.00
C LEU A 32 0.68 12.92 1.26
N ALA A 33 0.76 12.90 -0.06
CA ALA A 33 0.87 14.11 -0.86
C ALA A 33 -0.36 15.00 -0.69
N TRP A 34 -1.56 14.40 -0.65
CA TRP A 34 -2.80 15.13 -0.39
C TRP A 34 -2.80 15.75 1.00
N ALA A 35 -2.41 14.98 2.02
CA ALA A 35 -2.36 15.46 3.40
C ALA A 35 -1.39 16.64 3.56
N ALA A 36 -0.23 16.56 2.91
CA ALA A 36 0.76 17.63 2.91
C ALA A 36 0.20 18.89 2.26
N ARG A 37 -0.41 18.74 1.09
CA ARG A 37 -1.00 19.88 0.37
C ARG A 37 -2.10 20.57 1.17
N LYS A 38 -2.96 19.80 1.83
CA LYS A 38 -4.04 20.33 2.67
C LYS A 38 -3.51 21.15 3.86
N ARG A 39 -2.31 20.85 4.33
CA ARG A 39 -1.70 21.50 5.49
C ARG A 39 -0.67 22.53 5.10
N GLY A 40 -0.48 22.80 3.81
CA GLY A 40 0.53 23.74 3.33
C GLY A 40 1.95 23.28 3.58
N VAL A 41 2.15 21.98 3.72
CA VAL A 41 3.49 21.39 3.90
C VAL A 41 4.04 21.02 2.54
N GLU A 42 5.25 21.48 2.25
CA GLU A 42 5.95 21.14 1.03
C GLU A 42 6.65 19.78 1.23
N LEU A 43 6.30 18.81 0.39
CA LEU A 43 6.88 17.47 0.45
C LEU A 43 7.88 17.37 -0.70
N PRO A 44 9.20 17.50 -0.42
CA PRO A 44 10.20 17.66 -1.48
C PRO A 44 10.44 16.39 -2.28
N ASP A 45 10.32 15.25 -1.64
CA ASP A 45 10.49 13.93 -2.23
C ASP A 45 9.72 12.93 -1.39
N LEU A 46 9.40 11.78 -1.98
CA LEU A 46 8.61 10.76 -1.28
C LEU A 46 8.86 9.41 -1.91
N GLU A 47 9.14 8.43 -1.07
CA GLU A 47 9.21 7.03 -1.46
C GLU A 47 8.43 6.21 -0.46
N VAL A 48 7.47 5.42 -0.93
CA VAL A 48 6.66 4.54 -0.10
C VAL A 48 6.85 3.11 -0.59
N THR A 49 7.26 2.23 0.32
CA THR A 49 7.45 0.81 0.04
C THR A 49 6.46 0.01 0.87
N ALA A 50 5.72 -0.88 0.22
CA ALA A 50 4.83 -1.81 0.89
C ALA A 50 5.47 -3.19 0.93
N THR A 51 5.49 -3.80 2.11
CA THR A 51 6.03 -5.14 2.33
C THR A 51 4.97 -6.00 2.99
N GLY A 52 4.77 -7.20 2.48
CA GLY A 52 3.81 -8.14 3.02
C GLY A 52 4.48 -9.38 3.58
N THR A 53 3.93 -9.91 4.66
CA THR A 53 4.35 -11.17 5.25
C THR A 53 3.22 -12.18 5.05
N TYR A 54 3.53 -13.30 4.40
CA TYR A 54 2.55 -14.36 4.15
C TYR A 54 2.32 -15.23 5.36
N GLN A 55 1.08 -15.69 5.49
CA GLN A 55 0.73 -16.77 6.40
C GLN A 55 -0.32 -17.62 5.70
N GLY A 56 0.06 -18.80 5.20
CA GLY A 56 -0.82 -19.59 4.35
C GLY A 56 -1.13 -18.85 3.05
N THR A 57 -2.40 -18.69 2.75
CA THR A 57 -2.88 -18.06 1.50
C THR A 57 -3.26 -16.58 1.68
N LYS A 58 -2.75 -15.94 2.71
CA LYS A 58 -3.04 -14.53 2.99
C LYS A 58 -1.81 -13.82 3.50
N PHE A 59 -1.84 -12.50 3.48
CA PHE A 59 -0.89 -11.70 4.23
C PHE A 59 -1.35 -11.64 5.69
N SER A 60 -0.45 -11.94 6.62
CA SER A 60 -0.69 -11.73 8.04
C SER A 60 -0.33 -10.33 8.48
N GLU A 61 0.54 -9.65 7.72
CA GLU A 61 1.03 -8.33 8.04
C GLU A 61 1.37 -7.58 6.76
N LEU A 62 1.05 -6.29 6.75
CA LEU A 62 1.41 -5.36 5.68
C LEU A 62 2.12 -4.17 6.34
N LEU A 63 3.32 -3.87 5.86
CA LEU A 63 4.13 -2.78 6.37
C LEU A 63 4.33 -1.72 5.29
N LEU A 64 4.07 -0.47 5.63
CA LEU A 64 4.38 0.68 4.79
C LEU A 64 5.58 1.40 5.36
N SER A 65 6.64 1.51 4.56
CA SER A 65 7.84 2.26 4.91
C SER A 65 7.87 3.55 4.09
N VAL A 66 8.00 4.66 4.76
CA VAL A 66 7.92 5.98 4.13
C VAL A 66 9.27 6.69 4.29
N GLU A 67 9.84 7.13 3.17
CA GLU A 67 11.08 7.89 3.14
C GLU A 67 10.85 9.25 2.48
N SER A 68 11.40 10.28 3.08
CA SER A 68 11.42 11.64 2.55
C SER A 68 12.54 12.41 3.23
N SER A 69 13.08 13.43 2.56
CA SER A 69 14.02 14.37 3.17
C SER A 69 13.33 15.39 4.06
N LEU A 70 12.00 15.39 4.11
CA LEU A 70 11.27 16.22 5.04
C LEU A 70 11.64 15.86 6.48
N ASP A 71 11.63 16.86 7.37
CA ASP A 71 11.87 16.64 8.79
C ASP A 71 11.02 15.47 9.32
N PRO A 72 11.62 14.49 10.04
CA PRO A 72 10.89 13.30 10.50
C PRO A 72 9.64 13.59 11.31
N GLU A 73 9.68 14.63 12.13
CA GLU A 73 8.53 15.02 12.95
C GLU A 73 7.39 15.55 12.08
N ALA A 74 7.71 16.38 11.09
CA ALA A 74 6.74 16.89 10.13
C ALA A 74 6.16 15.77 9.26
N LEU A 75 7.02 14.84 8.84
CA LEU A 75 6.58 13.68 8.05
C LEU A 75 5.63 12.79 8.83
N THR A 76 6.00 12.45 10.07
CA THR A 76 5.18 11.60 10.94
C THR A 76 3.82 12.24 11.22
N ALA A 77 3.75 13.56 11.31
CA ALA A 77 2.49 14.28 11.52
C ALA A 77 1.50 14.10 10.36
N LEU A 78 1.98 13.71 9.19
CA LEU A 78 1.12 13.45 8.02
C LEU A 78 0.51 12.06 8.04
N PHE A 79 1.00 11.14 8.85
CA PHE A 79 0.57 9.73 8.81
C PHE A 79 -0.90 9.56 9.19
N ALA A 80 -1.35 10.19 10.26
CA ALA A 80 -2.75 10.05 10.69
C ALA A 80 -3.75 10.54 9.63
N PRO A 81 -3.60 11.75 9.07
CA PRO A 81 -4.52 12.19 8.01
C PRO A 81 -4.38 11.39 6.72
N ALA A 82 -3.16 10.94 6.36
CA ALA A 82 -2.96 10.11 5.19
C ALA A 82 -3.65 8.75 5.36
N THR A 83 -3.53 8.13 6.53
CA THR A 83 -4.16 6.85 6.82
C THR A 83 -5.68 6.96 6.74
N ARG A 84 -6.25 8.05 7.22
CA ARG A 84 -7.71 8.27 7.09
C ARG A 84 -8.16 8.41 5.65
N ALA A 85 -7.31 8.91 4.76
CA ALA A 85 -7.64 9.18 3.37
C ALA A 85 -7.26 8.04 2.42
N CYS A 86 -6.53 7.03 2.88
CA CYS A 86 -6.03 5.95 2.03
C CYS A 86 -7.09 4.85 1.88
N TYR A 87 -7.72 4.78 0.70
CA TYR A 87 -8.75 3.78 0.42
C TYR A 87 -8.26 2.35 0.62
N VAL A 88 -7.06 2.04 0.14
CA VAL A 88 -6.55 0.67 0.17
C VAL A 88 -6.24 0.22 1.59
N SER A 89 -5.55 1.04 2.39
CA SER A 89 -5.27 0.68 3.78
C SER A 89 -6.54 0.58 4.61
N ASN A 90 -7.53 1.45 4.35
CA ASN A 90 -8.83 1.38 5.03
C ASN A 90 -9.57 0.09 4.66
N THR A 91 -9.45 -0.37 3.42
CA THR A 91 -10.04 -1.63 2.97
C THR A 91 -9.48 -2.82 3.74
N PHE A 92 -8.16 -2.81 3.99
CA PHE A 92 -7.53 -3.88 4.79
C PHE A 92 -7.87 -3.79 6.28
N ALA A 93 -8.06 -2.59 6.79
CA ALA A 93 -8.45 -2.41 8.19
C ALA A 93 -9.92 -2.78 8.43
N HIS A 94 -10.76 -2.67 7.41
CA HIS A 94 -12.20 -2.95 7.50
C HIS A 94 -12.58 -3.88 6.36
N VAL A 95 -12.27 -5.17 6.52
CA VAL A 95 -12.32 -6.20 5.47
C VAL A 95 -13.71 -6.25 4.82
N PRO A 96 -13.78 -6.10 3.49
CA PRO A 96 -15.05 -6.20 2.76
C PRO A 96 -15.49 -7.65 2.61
N THR A 97 -16.77 -7.84 2.34
CA THR A 97 -17.28 -9.15 1.94
C THR A 97 -16.84 -9.43 0.52
N VAL A 98 -16.28 -10.61 0.29
CA VAL A 98 -15.91 -11.08 -1.04
C VAL A 98 -16.91 -12.14 -1.46
N THR A 99 -17.64 -11.88 -2.54
CA THR A 99 -18.66 -12.80 -3.05
C THR A 99 -18.24 -13.32 -4.43
N VAL A 100 -18.41 -14.62 -4.64
CA VAL A 100 -18.15 -15.25 -5.92
C VAL A 100 -19.48 -15.73 -6.49
N GLU A 101 -19.77 -15.35 -7.73
CA GLU A 101 -21.01 -15.75 -8.39
C GLU A 101 -20.74 -16.17 -9.83
N LEU A 102 -21.65 -16.98 -10.38
CA LEU A 102 -21.61 -17.36 -11.79
C LEU A 102 -22.17 -16.21 -12.63
N ALA A 103 -21.39 -15.78 -13.63
CA ALA A 103 -21.80 -14.71 -14.52
C ALA A 103 -22.86 -15.18 -15.53
#